data_19b6e94484f62823c2566acdaa9ed289
#
_entry.id   19b6e94484f62823c2566acdaa9ed289
#
_cell.length_a   1.000
_cell.length_b   1.000
_cell.length_c   1.000
_cell.angle_alpha   90.00
_cell.angle_beta   90.00
_cell.angle_gamma   90.00
#
_symmetry.space_group_name_H-M   'P 1'
#
loop_
_entity.id
_entity.type
_entity.pdbx_description
1 polymer ?
#
loop_
_entity_poly.entity_id
_entity_poly.type
_entity_poly.pdbx_seq_one_letter_code
_entity_poly.pdbx_strand_id
1 'polypeptide(L)'
;MLNPRIITIIIVILATPVLGISQEKLKVMVIFAHPDEGEIYAGGITALYTQLGHDVKFMSLTNGDAGHYAMKPKELAERRYKEAMRAKEILSLLEYEVLDYHDGILENTEEIRKKVASSIRDWEADVVFTFYPARGGHNDNMTAGWIVREASSLLDEEQMPVFIYMRDFHTASFSYIPDFAINIDEVWETKLAACGAHESQVIEYNPKMEGVLDEVLASKEIQADFLFHNTIPFSIVRPDIRLALEKWYGKEEAKEVTYVEEFEMAEYGRQMTDEDVFELLPMMGKVHKVSARADWLDTGIELSEGQIITIEANGQILWNLKERKYCNPDGAVPYTRGGNKPVLGAGTGALIGRIGEDATQCFLIGKNSKIHAFKSGRLYLGINDDNTQDNEGLYRVRIQVIK
;
A
#
# COMPACT_ATOMS: atom_id res chain seq x y z
N MET A 1 -7.63 22.73 73.80
CA MET A 1 -7.40 21.51 73.00
C MET A 1 -8.02 21.75 71.63
N LEU A 2 -7.20 22.08 70.65
CA LEU A 2 -7.60 22.37 69.27
C LEU A 2 -7.49 21.09 68.48
N ASN A 3 -8.58 20.70 67.81
CA ASN A 3 -8.69 19.51 66.98
C ASN A 3 -8.10 19.81 65.60
N PRO A 4 -7.10 19.07 65.08
CA PRO A 4 -6.57 19.30 63.72
C PRO A 4 -7.52 18.67 62.69
N ARG A 5 -8.14 19.49 61.84
CA ARG A 5 -8.87 19.05 60.65
C ARG A 5 -7.86 18.59 59.62
N ILE A 6 -7.86 17.28 59.31
CA ILE A 6 -7.13 16.72 58.19
C ILE A 6 -7.88 17.10 56.91
N ILE A 7 -7.24 17.96 56.10
CA ILE A 7 -7.72 18.27 54.74
C ILE A 7 -7.11 17.20 53.82
N THR A 8 -7.97 16.27 53.41
CA THR A 8 -7.61 15.29 52.35
C THR A 8 -7.73 15.99 51.00
N ILE A 9 -6.59 16.32 50.40
CA ILE A 9 -6.56 16.79 49.02
C ILE A 9 -6.70 15.59 48.11
N ILE A 10 -7.85 15.45 47.46
CA ILE A 10 -8.08 14.49 46.40
C ILE A 10 -7.49 15.11 45.13
N ILE A 11 -6.30 14.66 44.71
CA ILE A 11 -5.75 14.97 43.39
C ILE A 11 -6.51 14.09 42.40
N VAL A 12 -7.49 14.66 41.71
CA VAL A 12 -8.11 14.04 40.54
C VAL A 12 -7.11 14.21 39.38
N ILE A 13 -6.34 13.17 39.10
CA ILE A 13 -5.54 13.10 37.87
C ILE A 13 -6.57 12.85 36.75
N LEU A 14 -6.92 13.93 36.05
CA LEU A 14 -7.63 13.82 34.78
C LEU A 14 -6.66 13.17 33.78
N ALA A 15 -6.77 11.87 33.60
CA ALA A 15 -6.18 11.18 32.47
C ALA A 15 -6.89 11.74 31.21
N THR A 16 -6.27 12.71 30.53
CA THR A 16 -6.69 13.10 29.20
C THR A 16 -6.49 11.88 28.31
N PRO A 17 -7.53 11.37 27.63
CA PRO A 17 -7.32 10.34 26.65
C PRO A 17 -6.37 10.89 25.59
N VAL A 18 -5.28 10.18 25.31
CA VAL A 18 -4.46 10.42 24.13
C VAL A 18 -5.36 10.06 22.96
N LEU A 19 -6.00 11.05 22.37
CA LEU A 19 -6.73 10.90 21.12
C LEU A 19 -5.67 10.60 20.07
N GLY A 20 -5.59 9.35 19.65
CA GLY A 20 -4.86 9.00 18.43
C GLY A 20 -5.48 9.80 17.28
N ILE A 21 -4.71 10.69 16.67
CA ILE A 21 -5.12 11.38 15.45
C ILE A 21 -5.09 10.28 14.39
N SER A 22 -6.27 9.92 13.84
CA SER A 22 -6.33 9.05 12.67
C SER A 22 -5.52 9.71 11.56
N GLN A 23 -4.60 8.97 10.95
CA GLN A 23 -3.86 9.46 9.79
C GLN A 23 -4.88 9.75 8.68
N GLU A 24 -4.74 10.88 7.99
CA GLU A 24 -5.59 11.19 6.84
C GLU A 24 -5.35 10.13 5.76
N LYS A 25 -6.42 9.78 5.05
CA LYS A 25 -6.33 8.84 3.94
C LYS A 25 -5.55 9.47 2.81
N LEU A 26 -4.52 8.78 2.35
CA LEU A 26 -3.84 9.16 1.12
C LEU A 26 -4.73 8.91 -0.09
N LYS A 27 -4.60 9.78 -1.06
CA LYS A 27 -5.22 9.70 -2.38
C LYS A 27 -4.15 9.44 -3.42
N VAL A 28 -4.09 8.22 -3.89
CA VAL A 28 -3.05 7.74 -4.81
C VAL A 28 -3.62 7.58 -6.21
N MET A 29 -2.86 7.98 -7.22
CA MET A 29 -3.17 7.71 -8.61
C MET A 29 -2.07 6.90 -9.28
N VAL A 30 -2.46 6.00 -10.18
CA VAL A 30 -1.54 5.33 -11.10
C VAL A 30 -2.01 5.62 -12.51
N ILE A 31 -1.18 6.34 -13.30
CA ILE A 31 -1.50 6.78 -14.65
C ILE A 31 -0.55 6.09 -15.64
N PHE A 32 -1.13 5.40 -16.62
CA PHE A 32 -0.40 4.53 -17.54
C PHE A 32 -1.06 4.52 -18.93
N ALA A 33 -0.41 3.88 -19.92
CA ALA A 33 -0.87 3.91 -21.29
C ALA A 33 -2.02 2.94 -21.57
N HIS A 34 -1.90 1.65 -21.15
CA HIS A 34 -2.83 0.60 -21.55
C HIS A 34 -3.50 -0.10 -20.35
N PRO A 35 -4.79 -0.54 -20.48
CA PRO A 35 -5.47 -1.26 -19.40
C PRO A 35 -4.81 -2.63 -19.15
N ASP A 36 -4.04 -2.79 -18.08
CA ASP A 36 -3.29 -3.92 -17.52
C ASP A 36 -1.96 -3.48 -16.88
N GLU A 37 -1.42 -2.34 -17.28
CA GLU A 37 -0.09 -1.91 -16.84
C GLU A 37 -0.07 -1.47 -15.37
N GLY A 38 -1.16 -0.89 -14.88
CA GLY A 38 -1.28 -0.55 -13.47
C GLY A 38 -1.10 -1.77 -12.57
N GLU A 39 -1.65 -2.90 -12.98
CA GLU A 39 -1.57 -4.18 -12.28
C GLU A 39 -0.16 -4.78 -12.37
N ILE A 40 0.46 -4.70 -13.54
CA ILE A 40 1.78 -5.26 -13.79
C ILE A 40 2.87 -4.49 -13.02
N TYR A 41 2.85 -3.15 -13.06
CA TYR A 41 3.94 -2.31 -12.55
C TYR A 41 3.70 -1.77 -11.13
N ALA A 42 2.46 -1.66 -10.69
CA ALA A 42 2.09 -1.08 -9.40
C ALA A 42 0.97 -1.84 -8.66
N GLY A 43 0.61 -3.06 -9.10
CA GLY A 43 -0.48 -3.84 -8.49
C GLY A 43 -0.22 -4.22 -7.05
N GLY A 44 1.04 -4.52 -6.71
CA GLY A 44 1.44 -4.86 -5.35
C GLY A 44 1.37 -3.66 -4.40
N ILE A 45 1.99 -2.54 -4.75
CA ILE A 45 1.92 -1.32 -3.92
C ILE A 45 0.48 -0.82 -3.79
N THR A 46 -0.31 -0.92 -4.85
CA THR A 46 -1.73 -0.58 -4.83
C THR A 46 -2.52 -1.43 -3.85
N ALA A 47 -2.32 -2.77 -3.88
CA ALA A 47 -2.95 -3.67 -2.93
C ALA A 47 -2.56 -3.34 -1.48
N LEU A 48 -1.32 -2.92 -1.23
CA LEU A 48 -0.87 -2.46 0.08
C LEU A 48 -1.58 -1.17 0.51
N TYR A 49 -1.68 -0.16 -0.37
CA TYR A 49 -2.41 1.07 -0.06
C TYR A 49 -3.88 0.79 0.28
N THR A 50 -4.56 -0.02 -0.53
CA THR A 50 -5.99 -0.33 -0.29
C THR A 50 -6.20 -1.15 0.98
N GLN A 51 -5.29 -2.09 1.31
CA GLN A 51 -5.32 -2.83 2.58
C GLN A 51 -5.13 -1.92 3.80
N LEU A 52 -4.31 -0.86 3.68
CA LEU A 52 -4.12 0.16 4.72
C LEU A 52 -5.31 1.12 4.82
N GLY A 53 -6.22 1.09 3.84
CA GLY A 53 -7.46 1.89 3.84
C GLY A 53 -7.34 3.20 3.10
N HIS A 54 -6.27 3.41 2.32
CA HIS A 54 -6.09 4.55 1.43
C HIS A 54 -6.94 4.43 0.17
N ASP A 55 -7.19 5.55 -0.48
CA ASP A 55 -7.99 5.63 -1.69
C ASP A 55 -7.09 5.60 -2.93
N VAL A 56 -7.29 4.64 -3.83
CA VAL A 56 -6.48 4.48 -5.05
C VAL A 56 -7.33 4.57 -6.30
N LYS A 57 -6.84 5.34 -7.28
CA LYS A 57 -7.41 5.47 -8.63
C LYS A 57 -6.40 5.03 -9.68
N PHE A 58 -6.84 4.18 -10.60
CA PHE A 58 -6.12 3.88 -11.85
C PHE A 58 -6.67 4.71 -13.00
N MET A 59 -5.78 5.14 -13.91
CA MET A 59 -6.15 5.86 -15.11
C MET A 59 -5.34 5.35 -16.30
N SER A 60 -6.00 4.60 -17.19
CA SER A 60 -5.45 4.22 -18.47
C SER A 60 -5.72 5.31 -19.50
N LEU A 61 -4.68 5.74 -20.23
CA LEU A 61 -4.83 6.80 -21.23
C LEU A 61 -5.38 6.28 -22.55
N THR A 62 -5.20 4.99 -22.88
CA THR A 62 -5.83 4.37 -24.05
C THR A 62 -6.88 3.34 -23.64
N ASN A 63 -7.74 2.97 -24.60
CA ASN A 63 -8.74 1.93 -24.41
C ASN A 63 -8.23 0.53 -24.71
N GLY A 64 -6.98 0.37 -25.15
CA GLY A 64 -6.33 -0.90 -25.45
C GLY A 64 -6.90 -1.63 -26.68
N ASP A 65 -7.41 -0.91 -27.66
CA ASP A 65 -8.14 -1.45 -28.81
C ASP A 65 -7.25 -2.05 -29.94
N ALA A 66 -5.90 -1.98 -29.81
CA ALA A 66 -4.98 -2.50 -30.84
C ALA A 66 -4.23 -3.81 -30.44
N GLY A 67 -4.25 -4.19 -29.17
CA GLY A 67 -3.44 -5.30 -28.65
C GLY A 67 -4.10 -6.68 -28.76
N HIS A 68 -4.57 -7.16 -29.95
CA HIS A 68 -5.07 -8.52 -30.10
C HIS A 68 -5.05 -9.02 -31.54
N TYR A 69 -4.72 -10.31 -31.75
CA TYR A 69 -4.52 -10.92 -33.07
C TYR A 69 -5.82 -11.26 -33.82
N ALA A 70 -6.98 -11.35 -33.16
CA ALA A 70 -8.24 -11.80 -33.75
C ALA A 70 -9.43 -10.85 -33.54
N MET A 71 -9.44 -10.05 -32.49
CA MET A 71 -10.56 -9.17 -32.15
C MET A 71 -10.48 -7.85 -32.91
N LYS A 72 -11.64 -7.29 -33.23
CA LYS A 72 -11.73 -5.94 -33.81
C LYS A 72 -11.50 -4.88 -32.71
N PRO A 73 -10.99 -3.69 -33.07
CA PRO A 73 -10.68 -2.65 -32.10
C PRO A 73 -11.79 -2.37 -31.09
N LYS A 74 -13.00 -2.05 -31.54
CA LYS A 74 -14.13 -1.76 -30.66
C LYS A 74 -14.49 -2.93 -29.73
N GLU A 75 -14.49 -4.16 -30.23
CA GLU A 75 -14.81 -5.35 -29.46
C GLU A 75 -13.73 -5.60 -28.39
N LEU A 76 -12.47 -5.38 -28.75
CA LEU A 76 -11.34 -5.50 -27.84
C LEU A 76 -11.39 -4.44 -26.73
N ALA A 77 -11.63 -3.17 -27.08
CA ALA A 77 -11.78 -2.11 -26.08
C ALA A 77 -12.90 -2.39 -25.07
N GLU A 78 -14.08 -2.83 -25.55
CA GLU A 78 -15.18 -3.22 -24.66
C GLU A 78 -14.82 -4.40 -23.75
N ARG A 79 -14.02 -5.34 -24.22
CA ARG A 79 -13.54 -6.48 -23.44
C ARG A 79 -12.50 -6.04 -22.41
N ARG A 80 -11.46 -5.31 -22.83
CA ARG A 80 -10.40 -4.80 -21.92
C ARG A 80 -10.96 -3.89 -20.83
N TYR A 81 -11.97 -3.08 -21.14
CA TYR A 81 -12.70 -2.34 -20.12
C TYR A 81 -13.31 -3.24 -19.04
N LYS A 82 -13.97 -4.34 -19.43
CA LYS A 82 -14.54 -5.30 -18.45
C LYS A 82 -13.46 -6.01 -17.65
N GLU A 83 -12.32 -6.30 -18.26
CA GLU A 83 -11.15 -6.88 -17.62
C GLU A 83 -10.58 -5.91 -16.57
N ALA A 84 -10.41 -4.63 -16.91
CA ALA A 84 -10.02 -3.57 -16.00
C ALA A 84 -10.99 -3.41 -14.80
N MET A 85 -12.31 -3.52 -15.04
CA MET A 85 -13.28 -3.47 -13.94
C MET A 85 -13.19 -4.67 -13.00
N ARG A 86 -12.83 -5.87 -13.49
CA ARG A 86 -12.55 -7.03 -12.62
C ARG A 86 -11.27 -6.82 -11.79
N ALA A 87 -10.20 -6.30 -12.42
CA ALA A 87 -8.97 -5.96 -11.72
C ALA A 87 -9.19 -4.89 -10.64
N LYS A 88 -10.02 -3.88 -10.92
CA LYS A 88 -10.49 -2.88 -9.94
C LYS A 88 -11.05 -3.54 -8.67
N GLU A 89 -11.93 -4.52 -8.83
CA GLU A 89 -12.56 -5.23 -7.70
C GLU A 89 -11.51 -6.02 -6.89
N ILE A 90 -10.60 -6.74 -7.59
CA ILE A 90 -9.55 -7.54 -6.96
C ILE A 90 -8.62 -6.66 -6.12
N LEU A 91 -8.17 -5.52 -6.67
CA LEU A 91 -7.28 -4.56 -5.99
C LEU A 91 -8.02 -3.64 -5.02
N SER A 92 -9.35 -3.69 -4.96
CA SER A 92 -10.19 -2.80 -4.14
C SER A 92 -9.98 -1.32 -4.45
N LEU A 93 -9.77 -0.98 -5.72
CA LEU A 93 -9.63 0.42 -6.16
C LEU A 93 -10.94 1.17 -5.97
N LEU A 94 -10.83 2.44 -5.56
CA LEU A 94 -12.00 3.31 -5.51
C LEU A 94 -12.47 3.68 -6.93
N GLU A 95 -11.53 3.92 -7.84
CA GLU A 95 -11.81 4.26 -9.23
C GLU A 95 -10.84 3.59 -10.21
N TYR A 96 -11.32 3.23 -11.38
CA TYR A 96 -10.53 2.83 -12.55
C TYR A 96 -11.11 3.52 -13.78
N GLU A 97 -10.43 4.56 -14.25
CA GLU A 97 -10.81 5.33 -15.44
C GLU A 97 -10.05 4.80 -16.65
N VAL A 98 -10.76 4.50 -17.74
CA VAL A 98 -10.16 4.14 -19.03
C VAL A 98 -10.57 5.19 -20.03
N LEU A 99 -9.61 5.97 -20.56
CA LEU A 99 -9.86 6.96 -21.59
C LEU A 99 -10.01 6.28 -22.96
N ASP A 100 -10.72 6.96 -23.87
CA ASP A 100 -11.04 6.43 -25.21
C ASP A 100 -10.04 6.92 -26.28
N TYR A 101 -8.71 6.94 -25.94
CA TYR A 101 -7.68 7.17 -26.97
C TYR A 101 -7.23 5.83 -27.55
N HIS A 102 -6.83 5.84 -28.82
CA HIS A 102 -6.43 4.66 -29.57
C HIS A 102 -5.05 4.12 -29.09
N ASP A 103 -4.96 2.82 -28.92
CA ASP A 103 -3.77 2.10 -28.53
C ASP A 103 -2.74 2.04 -29.70
N GLY A 104 -1.45 2.21 -29.39
CA GLY A 104 -0.33 2.15 -30.32
C GLY A 104 0.05 3.50 -30.96
N ILE A 105 -0.79 4.52 -30.81
CA ILE A 105 -0.57 5.87 -31.37
C ILE A 105 -0.98 6.99 -30.42
N LEU A 106 -0.75 6.80 -29.12
CA LEU A 106 -1.05 7.81 -28.11
C LEU A 106 -0.25 9.09 -28.41
N GLU A 107 -0.95 10.22 -28.54
CA GLU A 107 -0.35 11.54 -28.82
C GLU A 107 -0.40 12.44 -27.58
N ASN A 108 0.70 13.14 -27.33
CA ASN A 108 0.81 14.14 -26.25
C ASN A 108 0.20 15.47 -26.68
N THR A 109 -1.12 15.56 -26.68
CA THR A 109 -1.87 16.79 -27.04
C THR A 109 -2.17 17.65 -25.82
N GLU A 110 -2.47 18.94 -26.04
CA GLU A 110 -2.90 19.85 -24.97
C GLU A 110 -4.22 19.38 -24.31
N GLU A 111 -5.11 18.78 -25.08
CA GLU A 111 -6.39 18.26 -24.59
C GLU A 111 -6.19 17.18 -23.53
N ILE A 112 -5.36 16.16 -23.84
CA ILE A 112 -5.12 15.05 -22.90
C ILE A 112 -4.36 15.53 -21.66
N ARG A 113 -3.39 16.46 -21.81
CA ARG A 113 -2.69 17.07 -20.66
C ARG A 113 -3.64 17.78 -19.71
N LYS A 114 -4.57 18.58 -20.25
CA LYS A 114 -5.61 19.25 -19.45
C LYS A 114 -6.53 18.24 -18.76
N LYS A 115 -6.90 17.17 -19.45
CA LYS A 115 -7.73 16.11 -18.87
C LYS A 115 -7.00 15.39 -17.72
N VAL A 116 -5.73 15.04 -17.89
CA VAL A 116 -4.90 14.43 -16.85
C VAL A 116 -4.72 15.38 -15.66
N ALA A 117 -4.37 16.65 -15.91
CA ALA A 117 -4.23 17.65 -14.85
C ALA A 117 -5.54 17.84 -14.07
N SER A 118 -6.70 17.91 -14.77
CA SER A 118 -8.00 17.98 -14.10
C SER A 118 -8.25 16.74 -13.23
N SER A 119 -7.96 15.53 -13.75
CA SER A 119 -8.15 14.29 -12.99
C SER A 119 -7.29 14.24 -11.73
N ILE A 120 -6.03 14.66 -11.81
CA ILE A 120 -5.11 14.74 -10.65
C ILE A 120 -5.66 15.74 -9.62
N ARG A 121 -6.10 16.92 -10.06
CA ARG A 121 -6.65 17.96 -9.18
C ARG A 121 -7.95 17.51 -8.53
N ASP A 122 -8.90 17.00 -9.31
CA ASP A 122 -10.22 16.59 -8.84
C ASP A 122 -10.14 15.39 -7.88
N TRP A 123 -9.14 14.54 -8.07
CA TRP A 123 -8.80 13.46 -7.14
C TRP A 123 -8.11 13.97 -5.87
N GLU A 124 -7.52 15.18 -5.90
CA GLU A 124 -6.64 15.71 -4.84
C GLU A 124 -5.49 14.74 -4.54
N ALA A 125 -4.79 14.31 -5.58
CA ALA A 125 -3.75 13.29 -5.45
C ALA A 125 -2.59 13.72 -4.56
N ASP A 126 -2.21 12.88 -3.59
CA ASP A 126 -0.98 13.02 -2.79
C ASP A 126 0.23 12.45 -3.54
N VAL A 127 0.02 11.29 -4.21
CA VAL A 127 1.04 10.56 -4.96
C VAL A 127 0.50 10.12 -6.31
N VAL A 128 1.29 10.33 -7.35
CA VAL A 128 1.01 9.90 -8.73
C VAL A 128 2.11 9.00 -9.23
N PHE A 129 1.81 7.75 -9.52
CA PHE A 129 2.71 6.83 -10.21
C PHE A 129 2.50 6.93 -11.71
N THR A 130 3.59 6.94 -12.49
CA THR A 130 3.55 6.96 -13.95
C THR A 130 4.82 6.40 -14.57
N PHE A 131 4.89 6.32 -15.90
CA PHE A 131 6.08 5.89 -16.61
C PHE A 131 7.12 6.99 -16.80
N TYR A 132 8.34 6.57 -17.10
CA TYR A 132 9.39 7.47 -17.56
C TYR A 132 9.05 8.09 -18.92
N PRO A 133 9.22 9.41 -19.08
CA PRO A 133 8.93 10.07 -20.36
C PRO A 133 9.95 9.76 -21.47
N ALA A 134 11.14 9.26 -21.15
CA ALA A 134 12.23 9.10 -22.11
C ALA A 134 12.99 7.76 -22.02
N ARG A 135 12.55 6.85 -21.15
CA ARG A 135 13.25 5.60 -20.86
C ARG A 135 12.29 4.42 -20.77
N GLY A 136 11.33 4.34 -21.66
CA GLY A 136 10.38 3.25 -21.73
C GLY A 136 10.71 2.29 -22.89
N GLY A 137 10.10 1.13 -22.87
CA GLY A 137 10.16 0.17 -23.98
C GLY A 137 9.07 0.43 -25.01
N HIS A 138 7.87 0.78 -24.57
CA HIS A 138 6.74 1.07 -25.44
C HIS A 138 6.58 2.58 -25.67
N ASN A 139 6.32 2.98 -26.93
CA ASN A 139 6.17 4.40 -27.26
C ASN A 139 5.03 5.07 -26.47
N ASP A 140 3.90 4.40 -26.33
CA ASP A 140 2.75 4.94 -25.60
C ASP A 140 3.07 5.10 -24.11
N ASN A 141 3.88 4.21 -23.50
CA ASN A 141 4.31 4.33 -22.11
C ASN A 141 5.17 5.58 -21.90
N MET A 142 6.13 5.83 -22.80
CA MET A 142 6.91 7.08 -22.77
C MET A 142 6.03 8.30 -23.02
N THR A 143 5.07 8.21 -23.94
CA THR A 143 4.10 9.28 -24.20
C THR A 143 3.22 9.54 -22.99
N ALA A 144 2.74 8.51 -22.29
CA ALA A 144 2.00 8.66 -21.04
C ALA A 144 2.83 9.39 -19.97
N GLY A 145 4.11 9.02 -19.81
CA GLY A 145 5.03 9.72 -18.91
C GLY A 145 5.20 11.20 -19.29
N TRP A 146 5.34 11.52 -20.59
CA TRP A 146 5.40 12.91 -21.06
C TRP A 146 4.11 13.68 -20.80
N ILE A 147 2.96 13.07 -21.04
CA ILE A 147 1.65 13.68 -20.79
C ILE A 147 1.52 14.04 -19.29
N VAL A 148 1.86 13.13 -18.39
CA VAL A 148 1.78 13.36 -16.94
C VAL A 148 2.75 14.46 -16.50
N ARG A 149 4.01 14.41 -16.99
CA ARG A 149 5.02 15.43 -16.69
C ARG A 149 4.57 16.82 -17.14
N GLU A 150 4.04 16.95 -18.35
CA GLU A 150 3.58 18.26 -18.85
C GLU A 150 2.25 18.68 -18.21
N ALA A 151 1.37 17.72 -17.83
CA ALA A 151 0.15 18.00 -17.07
C ALA A 151 0.47 18.56 -15.68
N SER A 152 1.57 18.13 -15.05
CA SER A 152 1.98 18.65 -13.73
C SER A 152 2.22 20.16 -13.74
N SER A 153 2.68 20.73 -14.86
CA SER A 153 2.86 22.18 -15.00
C SER A 153 1.56 22.99 -15.02
N LEU A 154 0.42 22.31 -15.12
CA LEU A 154 -0.92 22.91 -15.08
C LEU A 154 -1.57 22.81 -13.68
N LEU A 155 -0.86 22.28 -12.71
CA LEU A 155 -1.29 22.16 -11.31
C LEU A 155 -0.78 23.35 -10.49
N ASP A 156 -1.53 23.72 -9.46
CA ASP A 156 -1.13 24.74 -8.50
C ASP A 156 -0.08 24.18 -7.53
N GLU A 157 0.89 25.01 -7.10
CA GLU A 157 1.98 24.59 -6.20
C GLU A 157 1.45 24.00 -4.86
N GLU A 158 0.35 24.57 -4.34
CA GLU A 158 -0.25 24.14 -3.08
C GLU A 158 -0.87 22.73 -3.14
N GLN A 159 -1.22 22.28 -4.34
CA GLN A 159 -1.85 20.96 -4.60
C GLN A 159 -0.94 20.03 -5.40
N MET A 160 0.35 20.34 -5.46
CA MET A 160 1.32 19.56 -6.24
C MET A 160 1.58 18.20 -5.59
N PRO A 161 1.23 17.07 -6.23
CA PRO A 161 1.54 15.74 -5.70
C PRO A 161 3.02 15.41 -5.83
N VAL A 162 3.43 14.34 -5.18
CA VAL A 162 4.67 13.65 -5.50
C VAL A 162 4.45 12.77 -6.73
N PHE A 163 5.38 12.83 -7.69
CA PHE A 163 5.38 11.95 -8.85
C PHE A 163 6.46 10.88 -8.69
N ILE A 164 6.09 9.64 -9.01
CA ILE A 164 6.95 8.47 -8.87
C ILE A 164 6.92 7.68 -10.18
N TYR A 165 8.11 7.34 -10.68
CA TYR A 165 8.24 6.53 -11.87
C TYR A 165 8.12 5.04 -11.58
N MET A 166 7.24 4.38 -12.34
CA MET A 166 7.20 2.93 -12.49
C MET A 166 8.20 2.52 -13.57
N ARG A 167 8.90 1.43 -13.34
CA ARG A 167 9.85 0.92 -14.30
C ARG A 167 9.17 0.06 -15.36
N ASP A 168 9.20 0.50 -16.62
CA ASP A 168 8.86 -0.35 -17.74
C ASP A 168 9.92 -1.45 -17.91
N PHE A 169 9.49 -2.70 -18.05
CA PHE A 169 10.36 -3.87 -18.14
C PHE A 169 11.39 -3.74 -19.27
N HIS A 170 11.03 -3.10 -20.37
CA HIS A 170 11.92 -2.89 -21.52
C HIS A 170 13.06 -1.92 -21.27
N THR A 171 13.05 -1.17 -20.18
CA THR A 171 14.17 -0.32 -19.74
C THR A 171 15.28 -1.08 -19.01
N ALA A 172 15.19 -2.42 -18.90
CA ALA A 172 16.15 -3.27 -18.18
C ALA A 172 17.61 -3.16 -18.66
N SER A 173 17.85 -2.59 -19.84
CA SER A 173 19.21 -2.37 -20.39
C SER A 173 19.96 -1.19 -19.78
N PHE A 174 19.34 -0.37 -18.91
CA PHE A 174 20.00 0.75 -18.23
C PHE A 174 20.41 0.36 -16.82
N SER A 175 21.59 0.85 -16.39
CA SER A 175 21.93 0.81 -14.95
C SER A 175 20.90 1.61 -14.18
N TYR A 176 20.20 0.93 -13.28
CA TYR A 176 19.11 1.49 -12.52
C TYR A 176 19.22 1.03 -11.07
N ILE A 177 19.22 1.97 -10.15
CA ILE A 177 19.10 1.71 -8.72
C ILE A 177 17.84 2.42 -8.28
N PRO A 178 16.79 1.70 -7.87
CA PRO A 178 15.55 2.33 -7.45
C PRO A 178 15.77 3.12 -6.16
N ASP A 179 15.06 4.25 -6.03
CA ASP A 179 14.97 4.98 -4.77
C ASP A 179 14.17 4.19 -3.75
N PHE A 180 13.12 3.50 -4.23
CA PHE A 180 12.21 2.70 -3.43
C PHE A 180 12.09 1.29 -4.00
N ALA A 181 12.21 0.31 -3.11
CA ALA A 181 11.91 -1.09 -3.38
C ALA A 181 10.88 -1.54 -2.34
N ILE A 182 9.70 -1.91 -2.79
CA ILE A 182 8.56 -2.22 -1.92
C ILE A 182 8.41 -3.74 -1.83
N ASN A 183 8.48 -4.27 -0.61
CA ASN A 183 8.17 -5.67 -0.35
C ASN A 183 6.68 -5.93 -0.58
N ILE A 184 6.35 -6.80 -1.55
CA ILE A 184 4.97 -7.14 -1.91
C ILE A 184 4.63 -8.61 -1.63
N ASP A 185 5.44 -9.33 -0.85
CA ASP A 185 5.23 -10.76 -0.55
C ASP A 185 3.83 -11.03 -0.02
N GLU A 186 3.30 -10.17 0.86
CA GLU A 186 1.99 -10.37 1.48
C GLU A 186 0.80 -10.13 0.54
N VAL A 187 1.03 -9.47 -0.59
CA VAL A 187 0.02 -9.12 -1.61
C VAL A 187 0.30 -9.71 -2.98
N TRP A 188 1.33 -10.57 -3.09
CA TRP A 188 1.73 -11.18 -4.35
C TRP A 188 0.58 -11.90 -5.06
N GLU A 189 -0.19 -12.71 -4.33
CA GLU A 189 -1.34 -13.44 -4.88
C GLU A 189 -2.45 -12.48 -5.36
N THR A 190 -2.63 -11.35 -4.67
CA THR A 190 -3.60 -10.32 -5.09
C THR A 190 -3.15 -9.64 -6.38
N LYS A 191 -1.86 -9.29 -6.49
CA LYS A 191 -1.27 -8.74 -7.73
C LYS A 191 -1.42 -9.73 -8.88
N LEU A 192 -1.03 -10.99 -8.66
CA LEU A 192 -1.11 -12.04 -9.68
C LEU A 192 -2.54 -12.24 -10.17
N ALA A 193 -3.51 -12.25 -9.26
CA ALA A 193 -4.93 -12.35 -9.61
C ALA A 193 -5.42 -11.13 -10.41
N ALA A 194 -4.96 -9.92 -10.07
CA ALA A 194 -5.31 -8.71 -10.80
C ALA A 194 -4.73 -8.70 -12.23
N CYS A 195 -3.47 -9.10 -12.41
CA CYS A 195 -2.88 -9.31 -13.73
C CYS A 195 -3.68 -10.37 -14.53
N GLY A 196 -4.07 -11.47 -13.88
CA GLY A 196 -4.87 -12.53 -14.48
C GLY A 196 -6.28 -12.12 -14.91
N ALA A 197 -6.81 -10.99 -14.43
CA ALA A 197 -8.10 -10.47 -14.86
C ALA A 197 -8.09 -9.99 -16.33
N HIS A 198 -6.91 -9.65 -16.86
CA HIS A 198 -6.70 -9.21 -18.26
C HIS A 198 -6.49 -10.40 -19.20
N GLU A 199 -7.45 -11.33 -19.22
CA GLU A 199 -7.36 -12.59 -19.96
C GLU A 199 -7.03 -12.39 -21.45
N SER A 200 -7.59 -11.35 -22.10
CA SER A 200 -7.32 -11.04 -23.50
C SER A 200 -5.82 -10.81 -23.78
N GLN A 201 -5.09 -10.34 -22.79
CA GLN A 201 -3.66 -10.07 -22.89
C GLN A 201 -2.84 -11.26 -22.38
N VAL A 202 -3.00 -11.61 -21.10
CA VAL A 202 -2.12 -12.59 -20.44
C VAL A 202 -2.37 -14.04 -20.81
N ILE A 203 -3.58 -14.39 -21.28
CA ILE A 203 -3.96 -15.77 -21.64
C ILE A 203 -4.13 -15.96 -23.15
N GLU A 204 -4.37 -14.90 -23.91
CA GLU A 204 -4.60 -15.01 -25.35
C GLU A 204 -3.51 -14.33 -26.18
N TYR A 205 -3.27 -13.02 -25.97
CA TYR A 205 -2.33 -12.26 -26.80
C TYR A 205 -0.86 -12.65 -26.54
N ASN A 206 -0.40 -12.63 -25.28
CA ASN A 206 0.99 -12.97 -24.97
C ASN A 206 1.36 -14.41 -25.39
N PRO A 207 0.58 -15.46 -25.06
CA PRO A 207 0.88 -16.81 -25.52
C PRO A 207 0.84 -16.93 -27.04
N LYS A 208 -0.02 -16.15 -27.72
CA LYS A 208 -0.05 -16.12 -29.20
C LYS A 208 1.25 -15.55 -29.76
N MET A 209 1.75 -14.47 -29.18
CA MET A 209 3.01 -13.85 -29.60
C MET A 209 4.22 -14.75 -29.34
N GLU A 210 4.18 -15.54 -28.30
CA GLU A 210 5.20 -16.54 -27.97
C GLU A 210 5.05 -17.86 -28.74
N GLY A 211 3.93 -18.06 -29.46
CA GLY A 211 3.67 -19.27 -30.26
C GLY A 211 3.20 -20.48 -29.47
N VAL A 212 2.75 -20.28 -28.22
CA VAL A 212 2.33 -21.35 -27.27
C VAL A 212 0.84 -21.29 -26.91
N LEU A 213 0.03 -20.54 -27.67
CA LEU A 213 -1.38 -20.30 -27.35
C LEU A 213 -2.19 -21.59 -27.14
N ASP A 214 -2.05 -22.58 -28.05
CA ASP A 214 -2.80 -23.83 -27.95
C ASP A 214 -2.44 -24.65 -26.71
N GLU A 215 -1.18 -24.57 -26.28
CA GLU A 215 -0.69 -25.19 -25.04
C GLU A 215 -1.29 -24.52 -23.81
N VAL A 216 -1.27 -23.18 -23.77
CA VAL A 216 -1.82 -22.40 -22.65
C VAL A 216 -3.32 -22.58 -22.53
N LEU A 217 -4.05 -22.66 -23.65
CA LEU A 217 -5.49 -22.90 -23.63
C LEU A 217 -5.88 -24.33 -23.26
N ALA A 218 -4.95 -25.28 -23.21
CA ALA A 218 -5.22 -26.68 -22.94
C ALA A 218 -5.75 -26.96 -21.53
N SER A 219 -5.29 -26.21 -20.51
CA SER A 219 -5.80 -26.37 -19.15
C SER A 219 -5.65 -25.11 -18.29
N LYS A 220 -6.46 -25.01 -17.23
CA LYS A 220 -6.35 -23.91 -16.24
C LYS A 220 -5.04 -23.93 -15.47
N GLU A 221 -4.43 -25.09 -15.26
CA GLU A 221 -3.12 -25.22 -14.61
C GLU A 221 -2.03 -24.57 -15.46
N ILE A 222 -2.01 -24.87 -16.77
CA ILE A 222 -1.05 -24.28 -17.70
C ILE A 222 -1.27 -22.76 -17.81
N GLN A 223 -2.52 -22.29 -17.82
CA GLN A 223 -2.83 -20.86 -17.78
C GLN A 223 -2.27 -20.17 -16.53
N ALA A 224 -2.44 -20.78 -15.35
CA ALA A 224 -1.92 -20.24 -14.10
C ALA A 224 -0.38 -20.20 -14.08
N ASP A 225 0.26 -21.24 -14.57
CA ASP A 225 1.71 -21.32 -14.70
C ASP A 225 2.26 -20.26 -15.68
N PHE A 226 1.60 -20.11 -16.84
CA PHE A 226 1.95 -19.09 -17.82
C PHE A 226 1.78 -17.67 -17.26
N LEU A 227 0.66 -17.39 -16.59
CA LEU A 227 0.43 -16.10 -15.91
C LEU A 227 1.53 -15.79 -14.90
N PHE A 228 1.88 -16.78 -14.06
CA PHE A 228 2.95 -16.63 -13.08
C PHE A 228 4.28 -16.28 -13.76
N HIS A 229 4.69 -17.05 -14.78
CA HIS A 229 5.95 -16.83 -15.50
C HIS A 229 5.99 -15.51 -16.27
N ASN A 230 4.85 -15.02 -16.74
CA ASN A 230 4.75 -13.71 -17.39
C ASN A 230 4.75 -12.53 -16.41
N THR A 231 4.29 -12.73 -15.18
CA THR A 231 4.17 -11.66 -14.17
C THR A 231 5.43 -11.55 -13.31
N ILE A 232 6.06 -12.67 -12.96
CA ILE A 232 7.19 -12.70 -12.02
C ILE A 232 8.39 -11.83 -12.44
N PRO A 233 8.76 -11.68 -13.73
CA PRO A 233 9.90 -10.86 -14.13
C PRO A 233 9.81 -9.40 -13.70
N PHE A 234 8.59 -8.90 -13.46
CA PHE A 234 8.32 -7.54 -12.97
C PHE A 234 8.39 -7.41 -11.45
N SER A 235 8.70 -8.50 -10.73
CA SER A 235 8.63 -8.53 -9.27
C SER A 235 9.76 -9.33 -8.62
N ILE A 236 10.79 -9.74 -9.36
CA ILE A 236 11.93 -10.48 -8.79
C ILE A 236 12.93 -9.54 -8.12
N VAL A 237 13.50 -10.01 -7.01
CA VAL A 237 14.56 -9.28 -6.30
C VAL A 237 15.91 -9.50 -6.96
N ARG A 238 16.40 -8.50 -7.69
CA ARG A 238 17.76 -8.48 -8.27
C ARG A 238 18.76 -7.92 -7.25
N PRO A 239 20.09 -8.12 -7.47
CA PRO A 239 21.12 -7.61 -6.55
C PRO A 239 21.10 -6.10 -6.31
N ASP A 240 20.80 -5.30 -7.34
CA ASP A 240 20.65 -3.85 -7.27
C ASP A 240 19.44 -3.43 -6.40
N ILE A 241 18.34 -4.14 -6.54
CA ILE A 241 17.12 -3.94 -5.74
C ILE A 241 17.34 -4.35 -4.28
N ARG A 242 18.14 -5.39 -4.03
CA ARG A 242 18.48 -5.82 -2.66
C ARG A 242 19.10 -4.68 -1.84
N LEU A 243 19.92 -3.84 -2.46
CA LEU A 243 20.50 -2.67 -1.78
C LEU A 243 19.44 -1.63 -1.39
N ALA A 244 18.46 -1.39 -2.26
CA ALA A 244 17.35 -0.51 -1.94
C ALA A 244 16.46 -1.08 -0.82
N LEU A 245 16.20 -2.39 -0.82
CA LEU A 245 15.51 -3.06 0.28
C LEU A 245 16.28 -2.94 1.59
N GLU A 246 17.61 -3.14 1.59
CA GLU A 246 18.45 -3.01 2.78
C GLU A 246 18.40 -1.61 3.40
N LYS A 247 18.32 -0.57 2.55
CA LYS A 247 18.17 0.83 3.00
C LYS A 247 16.93 1.03 3.87
N TRP A 248 15.80 0.46 3.44
CA TRP A 248 14.50 0.75 4.05
C TRP A 248 14.03 -0.29 5.05
N TYR A 249 14.36 -1.58 4.85
CA TYR A 249 13.90 -2.70 5.69
C TYR A 249 15.00 -3.23 6.63
N GLY A 250 16.27 -2.84 6.39
CA GLY A 250 17.42 -3.42 7.08
C GLY A 250 17.85 -4.76 6.48
N LYS A 251 19.11 -5.16 6.76
CA LYS A 251 19.76 -6.30 6.09
C LYS A 251 19.06 -7.64 6.29
N GLU A 252 18.57 -7.91 7.50
CA GLU A 252 17.99 -9.22 7.79
C GLU A 252 16.61 -9.37 7.13
N GLU A 253 15.76 -8.36 7.19
CA GLU A 253 14.45 -8.40 6.57
C GLU A 253 14.55 -8.39 5.04
N ALA A 254 15.46 -7.58 4.50
CA ALA A 254 15.69 -7.54 3.06
C ALA A 254 16.07 -8.89 2.45
N LYS A 255 16.74 -9.78 3.18
CA LYS A 255 17.12 -11.13 2.69
C LYS A 255 15.93 -12.03 2.46
N GLU A 256 14.88 -11.88 3.27
CA GLU A 256 13.68 -12.72 3.25
C GLU A 256 12.68 -12.30 2.16
N VAL A 257 12.83 -11.10 1.58
CA VAL A 257 11.92 -10.60 0.54
C VAL A 257 12.07 -11.41 -0.74
N THR A 258 10.95 -11.92 -1.24
CA THR A 258 10.85 -12.72 -2.45
C THR A 258 10.35 -11.91 -3.63
N TYR A 259 9.27 -11.13 -3.42
CA TYR A 259 8.63 -10.32 -4.44
C TYR A 259 8.72 -8.83 -4.09
N VAL A 260 8.99 -8.02 -5.12
CA VAL A 260 9.25 -6.59 -4.97
C VAL A 260 8.66 -5.81 -6.12
N GLU A 261 8.27 -4.58 -5.87
CA GLU A 261 8.08 -3.55 -6.90
C GLU A 261 9.09 -2.43 -6.68
N GLU A 262 9.57 -1.86 -7.78
CA GLU A 262 10.65 -0.88 -7.78
C GLU A 262 10.21 0.43 -8.41
N PHE A 263 10.61 1.53 -7.74
CA PHE A 263 10.17 2.87 -8.10
C PHE A 263 11.31 3.88 -7.97
N GLU A 264 11.23 4.96 -8.75
CA GLU A 264 12.15 6.09 -8.67
C GLU A 264 11.36 7.39 -8.54
N MET A 265 11.82 8.31 -7.71
CA MET A 265 11.19 9.62 -7.59
C MET A 265 11.41 10.44 -8.86
N ALA A 266 10.34 11.03 -9.38
CA ALA A 266 10.46 11.90 -10.54
C ALA A 266 11.15 13.23 -10.16
N GLU A 267 11.88 13.79 -11.12
CA GLU A 267 12.60 15.05 -10.97
C GLU A 267 11.70 16.30 -10.98
N TYR A 268 10.38 16.11 -11.09
CA TYR A 268 9.38 17.17 -11.09
C TYR A 268 8.30 16.92 -10.04
N GLY A 269 7.46 17.93 -9.81
CA GLY A 269 6.46 17.88 -8.75
C GLY A 269 7.06 18.11 -7.36
N ARG A 270 6.29 17.80 -6.31
CA ARG A 270 6.77 17.90 -4.94
C ARG A 270 7.83 16.86 -4.67
N GLN A 271 8.96 17.25 -4.09
CA GLN A 271 10.04 16.34 -3.74
C GLN A 271 9.85 15.81 -2.33
N MET A 272 10.08 14.52 -2.11
CA MET A 272 9.99 13.89 -0.79
C MET A 272 11.30 14.04 -0.01
N THR A 273 11.19 14.33 1.26
CA THR A 273 12.25 14.09 2.25
C THR A 273 12.17 12.63 2.72
N ASP A 274 13.18 12.14 3.46
CA ASP A 274 13.13 10.79 4.06
C ASP A 274 11.94 10.64 5.04
N GLU A 275 11.45 11.74 5.62
CA GLU A 275 10.27 11.76 6.49
C GLU A 275 8.98 11.61 5.68
N ASP A 276 8.87 12.35 4.55
CA ASP A 276 7.74 12.23 3.62
C ASP A 276 7.60 10.82 3.04
N VAL A 277 8.72 10.11 2.78
CA VAL A 277 8.68 8.74 2.25
C VAL A 277 7.80 7.86 3.11
N PHE A 278 7.90 7.98 4.39
CA PHE A 278 7.14 7.15 5.30
C PHE A 278 5.69 7.61 5.46
N GLU A 279 5.38 8.88 5.28
CA GLU A 279 3.99 9.37 5.26
C GLU A 279 3.28 8.96 3.98
N LEU A 280 3.99 9.00 2.85
CA LEU A 280 3.40 8.75 1.52
C LEU A 280 3.54 7.30 1.04
N LEU A 281 4.53 6.55 1.53
CA LEU A 281 4.75 5.13 1.28
C LEU A 281 4.68 4.34 2.60
N PRO A 282 3.51 4.30 3.25
CA PRO A 282 3.36 3.77 4.61
C PRO A 282 3.63 2.26 4.72
N MET A 283 3.69 1.54 3.59
CA MET A 283 4.09 0.14 3.53
C MET A 283 5.61 -0.07 3.67
N MET A 284 6.42 0.98 3.60
CA MET A 284 7.87 0.86 3.73
C MET A 284 8.30 0.51 5.15
N GLY A 285 9.44 -0.15 5.28
CA GLY A 285 10.04 -0.47 6.57
C GLY A 285 9.65 -1.84 7.14
N LYS A 286 10.20 -2.14 8.31
CA LYS A 286 10.06 -3.43 8.99
C LYS A 286 8.62 -3.70 9.42
N VAL A 287 8.14 -4.91 9.12
CA VAL A 287 6.83 -5.41 9.58
C VAL A 287 6.97 -6.18 10.88
N HIS A 288 6.31 -5.71 11.92
CA HIS A 288 6.19 -6.41 13.20
C HIS A 288 4.94 -7.30 13.19
N LYS A 289 5.12 -8.63 13.31
CA LYS A 289 4.01 -9.60 13.35
C LYS A 289 3.55 -9.77 14.80
N VAL A 290 2.44 -9.15 15.16
CA VAL A 290 1.85 -9.22 16.51
C VAL A 290 0.88 -10.38 16.56
N SER A 291 1.29 -11.51 17.11
CA SER A 291 0.41 -12.67 17.30
C SER A 291 -0.74 -12.33 18.23
N ALA A 292 -1.94 -12.80 17.88
CA ALA A 292 -3.13 -12.64 18.73
C ALA A 292 -2.98 -13.33 20.11
N ARG A 293 -2.06 -14.29 20.24
CA ARG A 293 -1.75 -15.03 21.48
C ARG A 293 -0.56 -14.49 22.25
N ALA A 294 0.20 -13.54 21.69
CA ALA A 294 1.35 -12.97 22.39
C ALA A 294 0.89 -12.06 23.52
N ASP A 295 1.55 -12.14 24.67
CA ASP A 295 1.33 -11.18 25.75
C ASP A 295 1.78 -9.79 25.32
N TRP A 296 3.04 -9.66 24.89
CA TRP A 296 3.64 -8.43 24.34
C TRP A 296 4.77 -8.75 23.37
N LEU A 297 4.76 -8.10 22.23
CA LEU A 297 5.85 -8.14 21.26
C LEU A 297 6.83 -6.98 21.57
N ASP A 298 8.08 -7.30 21.78
CA ASP A 298 9.17 -6.33 21.82
C ASP A 298 9.51 -5.90 20.38
N THR A 299 9.29 -4.63 20.05
CA THR A 299 9.57 -4.10 18.70
C THR A 299 11.06 -3.86 18.45
N GLY A 300 11.87 -3.78 19.50
CA GLY A 300 13.26 -3.37 19.41
C GLY A 300 13.47 -1.85 19.29
N ILE A 301 12.38 -1.06 19.24
CA ILE A 301 12.43 0.39 19.03
C ILE A 301 12.54 1.10 20.38
N GLU A 302 13.61 1.89 20.56
CA GLU A 302 13.78 2.79 21.71
C GLU A 302 13.25 4.17 21.35
N LEU A 303 12.35 4.69 22.15
CA LEU A 303 11.76 6.01 21.99
C LEU A 303 12.30 7.00 23.01
N SER A 304 12.46 8.24 22.58
CA SER A 304 12.71 9.39 23.48
C SER A 304 11.40 10.11 23.78
N GLU A 305 11.25 10.66 24.99
CA GLU A 305 10.09 11.47 25.34
C GLU A 305 9.92 12.63 24.35
N GLY A 306 8.70 12.86 23.90
CA GLY A 306 8.33 13.86 22.89
C GLY A 306 8.52 13.39 21.43
N GLN A 307 9.19 12.27 21.20
CA GLN A 307 9.38 11.73 19.86
C GLN A 307 8.05 11.30 19.25
N ILE A 308 7.87 11.55 17.96
CA ILE A 308 6.66 11.21 17.23
C ILE A 308 6.86 9.86 16.53
N ILE A 309 5.88 8.98 16.65
CA ILE A 309 5.81 7.75 15.88
C ILE A 309 4.50 7.66 15.12
N THR A 310 4.55 7.16 13.88
CA THR A 310 3.38 6.71 13.15
C THR A 310 3.35 5.18 13.16
N ILE A 311 2.16 4.64 13.34
CA ILE A 311 1.95 3.19 13.37
C ILE A 311 0.79 2.87 12.44
N GLU A 312 1.02 1.95 11.53
CA GLU A 312 0.01 1.39 10.65
C GLU A 312 -0.12 -0.11 10.86
N ALA A 313 -1.34 -0.60 10.92
CA ALA A 313 -1.61 -2.00 11.19
C ALA A 313 -2.72 -2.55 10.31
N ASN A 314 -2.51 -3.75 9.78
CA ASN A 314 -3.50 -4.51 9.05
C ASN A 314 -3.62 -5.94 9.56
N GLY A 315 -4.53 -6.70 8.96
CA GLY A 315 -4.79 -8.08 9.31
C GLY A 315 -6.07 -8.26 10.13
N GLN A 316 -6.31 -9.50 10.50
CA GLN A 316 -7.51 -9.91 11.22
C GLN A 316 -7.14 -10.98 12.23
N ILE A 317 -7.72 -10.87 13.43
CA ILE A 317 -7.61 -11.89 14.47
C ILE A 317 -8.97 -12.45 14.84
N LEU A 318 -8.99 -13.72 15.21
CA LEU A 318 -10.11 -14.39 15.85
C LEU A 318 -9.95 -14.19 17.36
N TRP A 319 -10.74 -13.33 17.98
CA TRP A 319 -10.65 -12.99 19.40
C TRP A 319 -11.64 -13.77 20.27
N ASN A 320 -12.55 -14.53 19.68
CA ASN A 320 -13.43 -15.45 20.38
C ASN A 320 -13.60 -16.73 19.57
N LEU A 321 -12.87 -17.77 19.95
CA LEU A 321 -12.84 -19.04 19.25
C LEU A 321 -14.20 -19.76 19.27
N LYS A 322 -14.96 -19.64 20.37
CA LYS A 322 -16.25 -20.33 20.53
C LYS A 322 -17.32 -19.75 19.60
N GLU A 323 -17.37 -18.44 19.49
CA GLU A 323 -18.37 -17.73 18.69
C GLU A 323 -17.84 -17.36 17.30
N ARG A 324 -16.57 -17.71 16.98
CA ARG A 324 -15.85 -17.39 15.73
C ARG A 324 -15.94 -15.90 15.38
N LYS A 325 -15.67 -15.05 16.35
CA LYS A 325 -15.70 -13.60 16.18
C LYS A 325 -14.32 -13.06 15.80
N TYR A 326 -14.31 -12.32 14.71
CA TYR A 326 -13.11 -11.68 14.17
C TYR A 326 -13.13 -10.17 14.40
N CYS A 327 -11.96 -9.57 14.47
CA CYS A 327 -11.81 -8.12 14.42
C CYS A 327 -10.54 -7.73 13.69
N ASN A 328 -10.49 -6.48 13.23
CA ASN A 328 -9.31 -5.82 12.71
C ASN A 328 -8.55 -5.10 13.86
N PRO A 329 -7.44 -4.38 13.59
CA PRO A 329 -6.67 -3.71 14.64
C PRO A 329 -7.45 -2.69 15.49
N ASP A 330 -8.58 -2.15 15.03
CA ASP A 330 -9.42 -1.26 15.85
C ASP A 330 -10.18 -2.01 16.95
N GLY A 331 -10.22 -3.34 16.87
CA GLY A 331 -10.89 -4.21 17.81
C GLY A 331 -12.40 -4.36 17.54
N ALA A 332 -13.04 -5.22 18.33
CA ALA A 332 -14.47 -5.47 18.23
C ALA A 332 -15.27 -4.41 19.00
N VAL A 333 -16.27 -3.81 18.33
CA VAL A 333 -17.23 -2.88 18.95
C VAL A 333 -18.57 -3.64 19.12
N PRO A 334 -19.24 -3.60 20.27
CA PRO A 334 -19.17 -2.69 21.43
C PRO A 334 -18.68 -3.33 22.75
N TYR A 335 -17.75 -4.28 22.74
CA TYR A 335 -17.31 -4.96 23.99
C TYR A 335 -16.37 -4.08 24.83
N THR A 336 -16.89 -2.96 25.31
CA THR A 336 -16.15 -2.03 26.18
C THR A 336 -16.38 -2.24 27.68
N ARG A 337 -17.24 -3.16 28.07
CA ARG A 337 -17.59 -3.40 29.49
C ARG A 337 -17.25 -4.81 29.93
N GLY A 338 -16.37 -4.89 30.92
CA GLY A 338 -16.03 -6.12 31.65
C GLY A 338 -14.63 -6.65 31.34
N GLY A 339 -14.00 -7.25 32.35
CA GLY A 339 -12.67 -7.84 32.30
C GLY A 339 -11.55 -6.86 32.70
N ASN A 340 -10.34 -7.43 32.88
CA ASN A 340 -9.11 -6.71 33.22
C ASN A 340 -8.30 -6.39 31.95
N LYS A 341 -8.97 -5.77 30.94
CA LYS A 341 -8.27 -5.43 29.69
C LYS A 341 -7.24 -4.34 29.91
N PRO A 342 -6.11 -4.41 29.21
CA PRO A 342 -5.02 -3.43 29.36
C PRO A 342 -5.44 -1.98 29.08
N VAL A 343 -6.32 -1.75 28.07
CA VAL A 343 -6.85 -0.43 27.73
C VAL A 343 -8.36 -0.41 27.93
N LEU A 344 -8.80 0.29 28.96
CA LEU A 344 -10.22 0.47 29.24
C LEU A 344 -10.87 1.36 28.17
N GLY A 345 -12.03 0.93 27.67
CA GLY A 345 -12.77 1.65 26.64
C GLY A 345 -12.37 1.29 25.19
N ALA A 346 -11.26 0.61 24.98
CA ALA A 346 -10.91 0.06 23.67
C ALA A 346 -11.63 -1.27 23.41
N GLY A 347 -11.85 -1.58 22.12
CA GLY A 347 -12.48 -2.84 21.70
C GLY A 347 -11.68 -4.07 22.10
N THR A 348 -12.36 -5.21 22.30
CA THR A 348 -11.67 -6.50 22.49
C THR A 348 -10.92 -6.84 21.22
N GLY A 349 -9.68 -7.30 21.37
CA GLY A 349 -8.83 -7.63 20.24
C GLY A 349 -8.14 -6.42 19.58
N ALA A 350 -8.38 -5.19 20.05
CA ALA A 350 -7.71 -4.01 19.50
C ALA A 350 -6.18 -4.10 19.65
N LEU A 351 -5.45 -3.58 18.67
CA LEU A 351 -4.01 -3.40 18.77
C LEU A 351 -3.71 -2.28 19.77
N ILE A 352 -2.84 -2.58 20.72
CA ILE A 352 -2.43 -1.65 21.78
C ILE A 352 -0.92 -1.58 21.89
N GLY A 353 -0.41 -0.51 22.52
CA GLY A 353 1.01 -0.33 22.78
C GLY A 353 1.29 0.06 24.22
N ARG A 354 2.56 -0.07 24.60
CA ARG A 354 3.13 0.51 25.83
C ARG A 354 4.58 0.92 25.59
N ILE A 355 5.03 1.94 26.31
CA ILE A 355 6.44 2.33 26.32
C ILE A 355 7.03 1.88 27.67
N GLY A 356 8.13 1.12 27.63
CA GLY A 356 8.72 0.46 28.78
C GLY A 356 7.90 -0.73 29.30
N GLU A 357 8.34 -1.33 30.42
CA GLU A 357 7.76 -2.58 30.95
C GLU A 357 6.50 -2.36 31.79
N ASP A 358 6.16 -1.13 32.13
CA ASP A 358 4.99 -0.79 32.95
C ASP A 358 3.68 -1.02 32.17
N ALA A 359 3.00 -2.13 32.45
CA ALA A 359 1.73 -2.51 31.83
C ALA A 359 0.54 -1.64 32.26
N THR A 360 0.71 -0.72 33.22
CA THR A 360 -0.39 0.15 33.65
C THR A 360 -0.57 1.38 32.74
N GLN A 361 0.37 1.63 31.84
CA GLN A 361 0.36 2.76 30.90
C GLN A 361 0.27 2.29 29.44
N CYS A 362 -0.78 1.50 29.16
CA CYS A 362 -1.09 1.07 27.80
C CYS A 362 -1.95 2.09 27.08
N PHE A 363 -1.80 2.16 25.76
CA PHE A 363 -2.57 3.04 24.87
C PHE A 363 -3.12 2.28 23.67
N LEU A 364 -4.25 2.76 23.14
CA LEU A 364 -4.83 2.24 21.91
C LEU A 364 -3.98 2.69 20.71
N ILE A 365 -3.72 1.77 19.79
CA ILE A 365 -3.11 2.03 18.49
C ILE A 365 -4.18 1.95 17.39
N GLY A 366 -4.90 0.82 17.28
CA GLY A 366 -5.84 0.60 16.19
C GLY A 366 -5.13 0.35 14.86
N LYS A 367 -5.82 0.67 13.75
CA LYS A 367 -5.26 0.53 12.40
C LYS A 367 -4.19 1.56 12.08
N ASN A 368 -4.43 2.82 12.47
CA ASN A 368 -3.57 3.95 12.16
C ASN A 368 -3.47 4.87 13.36
N SER A 369 -2.26 5.21 13.77
CA SER A 369 -2.03 6.14 14.87
C SER A 369 -0.78 6.97 14.68
N LYS A 370 -0.87 8.25 15.02
CA LYS A 370 0.27 9.14 15.22
C LYS A 370 0.37 9.45 16.72
N ILE A 371 1.46 9.05 17.33
CA ILE A 371 1.62 9.06 18.79
C ILE A 371 2.83 9.90 19.16
N HIS A 372 2.66 10.79 20.14
CA HIS A 372 3.77 11.44 20.80
C HIS A 372 4.20 10.60 22.00
N ALA A 373 5.45 10.15 22.01
CA ALA A 373 5.99 9.38 23.13
C ALA A 373 5.94 10.21 24.41
N PHE A 374 5.12 9.80 25.37
CA PHE A 374 4.90 10.52 26.63
C PHE A 374 5.99 10.24 27.67
N LYS A 375 6.92 9.34 27.36
CA LYS A 375 8.14 9.03 28.13
C LYS A 375 9.17 8.34 27.24
N SER A 376 10.42 8.34 27.66
CA SER A 376 11.45 7.52 27.02
C SER A 376 11.34 6.04 27.41
N GLY A 377 11.69 5.14 26.49
CA GLY A 377 11.73 3.71 26.74
C GLY A 377 11.42 2.88 25.50
N ARG A 378 11.45 1.58 25.66
CA ARG A 378 11.23 0.60 24.60
C ARG A 378 9.76 0.44 24.29
N LEU A 379 9.42 0.39 22.99
CA LEU A 379 8.04 0.21 22.53
C LEU A 379 7.68 -1.28 22.47
N TYR A 380 6.54 -1.63 23.05
CA TYR A 380 5.95 -2.96 22.99
C TYR A 380 4.56 -2.88 22.38
N LEU A 381 4.18 -3.90 21.62
CA LEU A 381 2.86 -4.08 21.01
C LEU A 381 2.13 -5.27 21.63
N GLY A 382 0.82 -5.17 21.75
CA GLY A 382 -0.01 -6.24 22.32
C GLY A 382 -1.46 -6.17 21.86
N ILE A 383 -2.26 -7.10 22.36
CA ILE A 383 -3.68 -7.22 22.04
C ILE A 383 -4.50 -6.83 23.27
N ASN A 384 -5.54 -6.02 23.09
CA ASN A 384 -6.44 -5.60 24.16
C ASN A 384 -7.44 -6.71 24.52
N ASP A 385 -6.94 -7.75 25.16
CA ASP A 385 -7.72 -8.88 25.62
C ASP A 385 -7.29 -9.30 27.02
N ASP A 386 -8.23 -9.83 27.81
CA ASP A 386 -7.97 -10.39 29.14
C ASP A 386 -7.63 -11.89 29.10
N ASN A 387 -7.83 -12.55 27.96
CA ASN A 387 -7.42 -13.92 27.68
C ASN A 387 -6.96 -14.09 26.23
N THR A 388 -5.69 -13.87 25.95
CA THR A 388 -5.11 -14.02 24.61
C THR A 388 -4.93 -15.47 24.17
N GLN A 389 -5.05 -16.46 25.05
CA GLN A 389 -4.74 -17.87 24.75
C GLN A 389 -5.75 -18.54 23.82
N ASP A 390 -7.00 -18.04 23.79
CA ASP A 390 -8.05 -18.52 22.89
C ASP A 390 -8.20 -17.69 21.60
N ASN A 391 -7.25 -16.79 21.34
CA ASN A 391 -7.18 -16.02 20.10
C ASN A 391 -6.41 -16.77 19.01
N GLU A 392 -6.67 -16.42 17.73
CA GLU A 392 -5.93 -16.90 16.56
C GLU A 392 -5.67 -15.78 15.56
N GLY A 393 -4.60 -15.92 14.76
CA GLY A 393 -4.21 -14.93 13.75
C GLY A 393 -3.14 -13.97 14.24
N LEU A 394 -2.92 -12.92 13.48
CA LEU A 394 -1.93 -11.89 13.78
C LEU A 394 -2.28 -10.55 13.11
N TYR A 395 -1.76 -9.48 13.67
CA TYR A 395 -1.66 -8.18 13.00
C TYR A 395 -0.25 -7.98 12.43
N ARG A 396 -0.17 -7.35 11.26
CA ARG A 396 1.05 -6.83 10.69
C ARG A 396 1.12 -5.35 10.98
N VAL A 397 2.18 -4.93 11.63
CA VAL A 397 2.32 -3.56 12.15
C VAL A 397 3.61 -2.94 11.61
N ARG A 398 3.49 -1.80 10.98
CA ARG A 398 4.62 -0.96 10.58
C ARG A 398 4.73 0.21 11.54
N ILE A 399 5.94 0.53 11.95
CA ILE A 399 6.24 1.59 12.90
C ILE A 399 7.32 2.46 12.33
N GLN A 400 7.07 3.75 12.35
CA GLN A 400 8.04 4.73 11.93
C GLN A 400 8.28 5.72 13.03
N VAL A 401 9.54 6.03 13.22
CA VAL A 401 9.98 7.02 14.20
C VAL A 401 10.30 8.28 13.44
N ILE A 402 9.47 9.30 13.59
CA ILE A 402 9.70 10.63 13.04
C ILE A 402 10.67 11.36 13.96
N LYS A 403 11.76 11.86 13.40
CA LYS A 403 12.83 12.52 14.15
C LYS A 403 12.45 13.90 14.64
#